data_c67a4c415f932c474db9f61c1951a3ca
#
_entry.id   c67a4c415f932c474db9f61c1951a3ca
#
_cell.length_a   1.000
_cell.length_b   1.000
_cell.length_c   1.000
_cell.angle_alpha   90.00
_cell.angle_beta   90.00
_cell.angle_gamma   90.00
#
_symmetry.space_group_name_H-M   'P 1'
#
loop_
_entity.id
_entity.type
_entity.pdbx_description
1 polymer ?
#
loop_
_entity_poly.entity_id
_entity_poly.type
_entity_poly.pdbx_seq_one_letter_code
_entity_poly.pdbx_strand_id
1 'polypeptide(L)'
;MNNNIEHQIADYLLDDENVIMAFTFIRDSIVLTNYGIYTLDVQGISGKKVEVKFFPGKNIKSISFESASTFDLDVDIKISVDGNTAINQNGIPYNAPISFKVPKKQAEEAREIVKLVKMHYLSR
;
A
#
# COMPACT_ATOMS: atom_id res chain seq x y z
N MET A 1 -13.88 0.38 -6.38
CA MET A 1 -12.55 0.15 -6.93
C MET A 1 -12.34 1.05 -8.13
N ASN A 2 -11.15 1.58 -8.27
CA ASN A 2 -10.88 2.55 -9.31
C ASN A 2 -10.21 1.86 -10.51
N ASN A 3 -10.90 1.81 -11.64
CA ASN A 3 -10.39 1.17 -12.86
C ASN A 3 -9.09 1.80 -13.36
N ASN A 4 -8.87 3.08 -13.07
CA ASN A 4 -7.64 3.76 -13.49
C ASN A 4 -6.39 3.19 -12.82
N ILE A 5 -6.51 2.72 -11.58
CA ILE A 5 -5.37 2.15 -10.87
C ILE A 5 -4.98 0.82 -11.49
N GLU A 6 -5.95 -0.03 -11.78
CA GLU A 6 -5.68 -1.30 -12.43
C GLU A 6 -5.03 -1.08 -13.80
N HIS A 7 -5.49 -0.06 -14.54
CA HIS A 7 -4.90 0.29 -15.82
C HIS A 7 -3.43 0.72 -15.67
N GLN A 8 -3.11 1.43 -14.61
CA GLN A 8 -1.74 1.92 -14.40
C GLN A 8 -0.73 0.82 -14.17
N ILE A 9 -1.16 -0.32 -13.64
CA ILE A 9 -0.27 -1.45 -13.39
C ILE A 9 -0.48 -2.60 -14.36
N ALA A 10 -1.47 -2.53 -15.22
CA ALA A 10 -1.85 -3.65 -16.10
C ALA A 10 -0.69 -4.16 -16.95
N ASP A 11 0.14 -3.26 -17.45
CA ASP A 11 1.27 -3.63 -18.29
C ASP A 11 2.39 -4.35 -17.53
N TYR A 12 2.36 -4.30 -16.21
CA TYR A 12 3.41 -4.88 -15.37
C TYR A 12 3.00 -6.19 -14.72
N LEU A 13 1.72 -6.55 -14.82
CA LEU A 13 1.24 -7.81 -14.25
C LEU A 13 1.76 -9.00 -15.04
N LEU A 14 2.17 -10.04 -14.32
CA LEU A 14 2.53 -11.29 -14.94
C LEU A 14 1.25 -12.01 -15.44
N ASP A 15 1.42 -12.97 -16.35
CA ASP A 15 0.27 -13.66 -16.95
C ASP A 15 -0.63 -14.33 -15.92
N ASP A 16 -0.03 -14.87 -14.85
CA ASP A 16 -0.77 -15.52 -13.77
C ASP A 16 -0.91 -14.66 -12.52
N GLU A 17 -0.63 -13.37 -12.65
CA GLU A 17 -0.81 -12.42 -11.55
C GLU A 17 -2.22 -11.83 -11.61
N ASN A 18 -2.94 -11.98 -10.49
CA ASN A 18 -4.33 -11.52 -10.39
C ASN A 18 -4.46 -10.47 -9.30
N VAL A 19 -5.18 -9.41 -9.62
CA VAL A 19 -5.48 -8.36 -8.64
C VAL A 19 -6.52 -8.91 -7.65
N ILE A 20 -6.18 -8.87 -6.37
CA ILE A 20 -7.09 -9.25 -5.30
C ILE A 20 -7.98 -8.08 -4.94
N MET A 21 -7.37 -6.91 -4.72
CA MET A 21 -8.10 -5.71 -4.37
C MET A 21 -7.24 -4.48 -4.62
N ALA A 22 -7.87 -3.38 -4.98
CA ALA A 22 -7.22 -2.09 -5.14
C ALA A 22 -7.92 -1.06 -4.26
N PHE A 23 -7.12 -0.24 -3.58
CA PHE A 23 -7.64 0.80 -2.68
C PHE A 23 -7.03 2.13 -3.07
N THR A 24 -7.87 3.16 -3.13
CA THR A 24 -7.44 4.53 -3.42
C THR A 24 -7.77 5.42 -2.24
N PHE A 25 -6.78 6.15 -1.78
CA PHE A 25 -6.93 7.16 -0.74
C PHE A 25 -6.78 8.54 -1.38
N ILE A 26 -6.41 9.56 -0.66
CA ILE A 26 -6.42 10.91 -1.22
C ILE A 26 -5.48 11.04 -2.42
N ARG A 27 -4.23 10.59 -2.30
CA ARG A 27 -3.25 10.64 -3.38
C ARG A 27 -2.59 9.31 -3.66
N ASP A 28 -2.66 8.43 -2.70
CA ASP A 28 -1.95 7.16 -2.74
C ASP A 28 -2.91 6.04 -3.07
N SER A 29 -2.39 5.01 -3.67
CA SER A 29 -3.15 3.79 -3.94
C SER A 29 -2.32 2.59 -3.59
N ILE A 30 -3.00 1.52 -3.22
CA ILE A 30 -2.36 0.25 -2.93
C ILE A 30 -3.13 -0.84 -3.67
N VAL A 31 -2.40 -1.73 -4.32
CA VAL A 31 -3.00 -2.84 -5.05
C VAL A 31 -2.40 -4.14 -4.54
N LEU A 32 -3.25 -5.04 -4.10
CA LEU A 32 -2.85 -6.35 -3.63
C LEU A 32 -3.07 -7.37 -4.75
N THR A 33 -2.03 -8.15 -5.04
CA THR A 33 -2.12 -9.25 -6.00
C THR A 33 -1.65 -10.54 -5.33
N ASN A 34 -1.82 -11.65 -6.03
CA ASN A 34 -1.33 -12.93 -5.53
C ASN A 34 0.21 -12.99 -5.46
N TYR A 35 0.92 -12.07 -6.11
CA TYR A 35 2.39 -12.00 -6.05
C TYR A 35 2.90 -11.02 -4.99
N GLY A 36 2.12 -10.03 -4.62
CA GLY A 36 2.57 -9.04 -3.64
C GLY A 36 1.76 -7.76 -3.69
N ILE A 37 2.40 -6.69 -3.25
CA ILE A 37 1.73 -5.40 -3.08
C ILE A 37 2.38 -4.36 -4.00
N TYR A 38 1.54 -3.65 -4.75
CA TYR A 38 1.95 -2.45 -5.48
C TYR A 38 1.54 -1.22 -4.69
N THR A 39 2.42 -0.23 -4.65
CA THR A 39 2.06 1.09 -4.14
C THR A 39 2.22 2.11 -5.26
N LEU A 40 1.25 2.99 -5.37
CA LEU A 40 1.24 4.05 -6.38
C LEU A 40 1.15 5.38 -5.65
N ASP A 41 2.14 6.22 -5.88
CA ASP A 41 2.24 7.53 -5.25
C ASP A 41 2.23 8.61 -6.33
N VAL A 42 1.19 9.43 -6.31
CA VAL A 42 1.06 10.54 -7.25
C VAL A 42 1.93 11.69 -6.76
N GLN A 43 2.91 12.04 -7.56
CA GLN A 43 3.90 13.05 -7.19
C GLN A 43 3.70 14.35 -7.94
N GLY A 44 4.15 15.43 -7.30
CA GLY A 44 4.13 16.74 -7.88
C GLY A 44 2.76 17.40 -7.88
N ILE A 45 2.74 18.70 -8.15
CA ILE A 45 1.51 19.50 -8.13
C ILE A 45 0.62 19.14 -9.31
N SER A 46 1.22 18.84 -10.46
CA SER A 46 0.47 18.52 -11.68
C SER A 46 -0.13 17.11 -11.66
N GLY A 47 0.33 16.23 -10.76
CA GLY A 47 -0.13 14.86 -10.71
C GLY A 47 0.28 14.00 -11.90
N LYS A 48 1.24 14.45 -12.71
CA LYS A 48 1.64 13.73 -13.92
C LYS A 48 2.65 12.63 -13.68
N LYS A 49 3.33 12.66 -12.53
CA LYS A 49 4.29 11.63 -12.17
C LYS A 49 3.66 10.68 -11.17
N VAL A 50 3.75 9.38 -11.45
CA VAL A 50 3.29 8.36 -10.52
C VAL A 50 4.46 7.42 -10.27
N GLU A 51 4.84 7.30 -9.01
CA GLU A 51 5.85 6.32 -8.61
C GLU A 51 5.15 5.01 -8.28
N VAL A 52 5.53 3.96 -8.96
CA VAL A 52 4.99 2.61 -8.73
C VAL A 52 6.10 1.77 -8.12
N LYS A 53 5.81 1.18 -6.95
CA LYS A 53 6.72 0.23 -6.31
C LYS A 53 6.00 -1.10 -6.17
N PHE A 54 6.76 -2.19 -6.27
CA PHE A 54 6.22 -3.52 -6.06
C PHE A 54 7.03 -4.23 -4.98
N PHE A 55 6.33 -4.85 -4.03
CA PHE A 55 6.92 -5.60 -2.93
C PHE A 55 6.43 -7.04 -3.01
N PRO A 56 7.32 -8.01 -3.27
CA PRO A 56 6.92 -9.42 -3.29
C PRO A 56 6.30 -9.84 -1.96
N GLY A 57 5.35 -10.74 -2.02
CA GLY A 57 4.67 -11.21 -0.81
C GLY A 57 5.63 -11.76 0.24
N LYS A 58 6.70 -12.44 -0.17
CA LYS A 58 7.69 -12.98 0.75
C LYS A 58 8.46 -11.92 1.53
N ASN A 59 8.48 -10.68 1.04
CA ASN A 59 9.17 -9.57 1.70
C ASN A 59 8.28 -8.82 2.67
N ILE A 60 7.00 -9.18 2.76
CA ILE A 60 6.05 -8.55 3.67
C ILE A 60 6.14 -9.26 5.02
N LYS A 61 6.45 -8.51 6.08
CA LYS A 61 6.79 -9.09 7.38
C LYS A 61 5.72 -8.91 8.44
N SER A 62 5.07 -7.76 8.48
CA SER A 62 4.05 -7.48 9.49
C SER A 62 3.21 -6.30 9.05
N ILE A 63 2.10 -6.13 9.74
CA ILE A 63 1.22 -4.99 9.53
C ILE A 63 0.82 -4.43 10.88
N SER A 64 0.85 -3.12 11.01
CA SER A 64 0.37 -2.43 12.20
C SER A 64 -0.56 -1.31 11.79
N PHE A 65 -1.43 -0.94 12.69
CA PHE A 65 -2.35 0.16 12.47
C PHE A 65 -2.64 0.85 13.79
N GLU A 66 -2.85 2.16 13.72
CA GLU A 66 -3.30 2.92 14.86
C GLU A 66 -4.76 3.27 14.64
N SER A 67 -5.61 2.77 15.52
CA SER A 67 -7.01 3.17 15.55
C SER A 67 -7.16 4.30 16.55
N ALA A 68 -7.76 5.39 16.11
CA ALA A 68 -8.01 6.51 17.01
C ALA A 68 -9.10 6.14 18.01
N SER A 69 -8.95 6.61 19.25
CA SER A 69 -9.99 6.47 20.26
C SER A 69 -11.18 7.41 20.00
N THR A 70 -11.05 8.33 19.05
CA THR A 70 -12.11 9.24 18.66
C THR A 70 -12.50 8.99 17.21
N PHE A 71 -13.74 9.31 16.87
CA PHE A 71 -14.26 9.07 15.51
C PHE A 71 -13.70 10.01 14.46
N ASP A 72 -12.90 10.99 14.86
CA ASP A 72 -12.51 12.07 13.97
C ASP A 72 -11.13 11.92 13.38
N LEU A 73 -10.44 10.81 13.68
CA LEU A 73 -9.07 10.62 13.21
C LEU A 73 -8.98 9.55 12.15
N ASP A 74 -8.06 9.76 11.23
CA ASP A 74 -7.75 8.79 10.20
C ASP A 74 -7.03 7.58 10.81
N VAL A 75 -7.02 6.48 10.08
CA VAL A 75 -6.30 5.27 10.48
C VAL A 75 -4.94 5.26 9.78
N ASP A 76 -3.86 5.19 10.55
CA ASP A 76 -2.52 5.03 10.00
C ASP A 76 -2.19 3.55 9.90
N ILE A 77 -1.83 3.11 8.69
CA ILE A 77 -1.43 1.72 8.45
C ILE A 77 0.03 1.70 8.05
N LYS A 78 0.77 0.76 8.65
CA LYS A 78 2.17 0.52 8.29
C LYS A 78 2.35 -0.96 8.01
N ILE A 79 2.93 -1.24 6.85
CA ILE A 79 3.27 -2.60 6.45
C ILE A 79 4.79 -2.71 6.42
N SER A 80 5.33 -3.52 7.31
CA SER A 80 6.77 -3.73 7.38
C SER A 80 7.18 -4.64 6.24
N VAL A 81 8.15 -4.20 5.45
CA VAL A 81 8.62 -4.92 4.26
C VAL A 81 10.14 -4.85 4.17
N ASP A 82 10.73 -5.80 3.47
CA ASP A 82 12.13 -5.70 3.07
C ASP A 82 12.21 -5.06 1.69
N GLY A 83 13.22 -4.23 1.47
CA GLY A 83 13.49 -3.67 0.16
C GLY A 83 12.92 -2.29 -0.10
N ASN A 84 12.31 -1.66 0.87
CA ASN A 84 11.82 -0.30 0.71
C ASN A 84 12.82 0.70 1.29
N THR A 85 13.88 0.96 0.54
CA THR A 85 14.94 1.85 0.99
C THR A 85 14.51 3.31 0.87
N ALA A 86 14.65 4.04 1.96
CA ALA A 86 14.45 5.48 2.02
C ALA A 86 15.72 6.13 2.56
N ILE A 87 15.84 7.43 2.42
CA ILE A 87 17.00 8.18 2.88
C ILE A 87 16.51 9.21 3.90
N ASN A 88 17.12 9.21 5.09
CA ASN A 88 16.75 10.16 6.13
C ASN A 88 17.33 11.54 5.84
N GLN A 89 17.03 12.51 6.72
CA GLN A 89 17.47 13.89 6.55
C GLN A 89 18.99 14.06 6.60
N ASN A 90 19.71 13.09 7.14
CA ASN A 90 21.17 13.09 7.20
C ASN A 90 21.82 12.35 6.04
N GLY A 91 21.02 11.93 5.05
CA GLY A 91 21.51 11.22 3.88
C GLY A 91 21.78 9.74 4.15
N ILE A 92 21.30 9.19 5.26
CA ILE A 92 21.56 7.78 5.62
C ILE A 92 20.40 6.92 5.11
N PRO A 93 20.69 5.88 4.32
CA PRO A 93 19.64 4.97 3.87
C PRO A 93 19.12 4.10 5.01
N TYR A 94 17.82 3.81 4.96
CA TYR A 94 17.18 2.91 5.91
C TYR A 94 16.04 2.18 5.23
N ASN A 95 15.62 1.06 5.81
CA ASN A 95 14.49 0.30 5.28
C ASN A 95 13.20 0.83 5.93
N ALA A 96 12.33 1.42 5.11
CA ALA A 96 11.10 2.06 5.60
C ALA A 96 9.91 1.10 5.45
N PRO A 97 8.91 1.20 6.33
CA PRO A 97 7.66 0.49 6.09
C PRO A 97 6.87 1.18 4.98
N ILE A 98 5.94 0.43 4.39
CA ILE A 98 4.91 1.04 3.56
C ILE A 98 3.95 1.74 4.53
N SER A 99 3.79 3.05 4.40
CA SER A 99 2.94 3.83 5.30
C SER A 99 1.90 4.58 4.50
N PHE A 100 0.66 4.53 4.95
CA PHE A 100 -0.40 5.31 4.34
C PHE A 100 -1.50 5.62 5.34
N LYS A 101 -2.21 6.68 5.05
CA LYS A 101 -3.28 7.17 5.92
C LYS A 101 -4.62 6.91 5.25
N VAL A 102 -5.48 6.18 5.96
CA VAL A 102 -6.81 5.87 5.48
C VAL A 102 -7.79 6.86 6.10
N PRO A 103 -8.50 7.65 5.29
CA PRO A 103 -9.47 8.60 5.83
C PRO A 103 -10.52 7.89 6.67
N LYS A 104 -11.00 8.57 7.68
CA LYS A 104 -11.98 8.02 8.62
C LYS A 104 -13.22 7.45 7.90
N LYS A 105 -13.66 8.07 6.83
CA LYS A 105 -14.83 7.60 6.08
C LYS A 105 -14.57 6.28 5.34
N GLN A 106 -13.31 5.86 5.24
CA GLN A 106 -12.91 4.59 4.62
C GLN A 106 -12.44 3.57 5.66
N ALA A 107 -12.88 3.69 6.90
CA ALA A 107 -12.42 2.80 7.98
C ALA A 107 -12.69 1.32 7.69
N GLU A 108 -13.79 1.00 6.99
CA GLU A 108 -14.06 -0.38 6.61
C GLU A 108 -13.00 -0.91 5.65
N GLU A 109 -12.53 -0.07 4.74
CA GLU A 109 -11.46 -0.46 3.82
C GLU A 109 -10.16 -0.70 4.58
N ALA A 110 -9.89 0.08 5.64
CA ALA A 110 -8.71 -0.15 6.46
C ALA A 110 -8.75 -1.55 7.10
N ARG A 111 -9.90 -1.95 7.63
CA ARG A 111 -10.06 -3.29 8.20
C ARG A 111 -9.85 -4.37 7.14
N GLU A 112 -10.39 -4.13 5.96
CA GLU A 112 -10.25 -5.09 4.86
C GLU A 112 -8.80 -5.24 4.43
N ILE A 113 -8.06 -4.15 4.33
CA ILE A 113 -6.64 -4.20 4.00
C ILE A 113 -5.88 -5.07 5.00
N VAL A 114 -6.12 -4.86 6.30
CA VAL A 114 -5.45 -5.64 7.34
C VAL A 114 -5.74 -7.13 7.17
N LYS A 115 -7.00 -7.47 6.95
CA LYS A 115 -7.40 -8.87 6.78
C LYS A 115 -6.78 -9.50 5.54
N LEU A 116 -6.80 -8.78 4.42
CA LEU A 116 -6.26 -9.29 3.16
C LEU A 116 -4.75 -9.48 3.22
N VAL A 117 -4.04 -8.53 3.84
CA VAL A 117 -2.59 -8.65 4.02
C VAL A 117 -2.26 -9.86 4.87
N LYS A 118 -2.98 -10.04 5.97
CA LYS A 118 -2.79 -11.23 6.83
C LYS A 118 -3.06 -12.51 6.06
N MET A 119 -4.16 -12.55 5.35
CA MET A 119 -4.59 -13.76 4.64
C MET A 119 -3.62 -14.15 3.53
N HIS A 120 -3.21 -13.20 2.71
CA HIS A 120 -2.47 -13.50 1.49
C HIS A 120 -0.96 -13.54 1.68
N TYR A 121 -0.43 -12.80 2.66
CA TYR A 121 1.03 -12.68 2.79
C TYR A 121 1.58 -13.11 4.13
N LEU A 122 0.80 -13.13 5.20
CA LEU A 122 1.30 -13.38 6.55
C LEU A 122 0.81 -14.68 7.17
N SER A 123 -0.17 -15.35 6.60
CA SER A 123 -0.81 -16.53 7.20
C SER A 123 -0.23 -17.84 6.67
N ARG A 124 1.05 -17.89 6.45
CA ARG A 124 1.68 -19.11 5.92
C ARG A 124 2.46 -19.88 6.97
#